data_37f830a85e0d8f50614d433e814f72d5
#
_entry.id   37f830a85e0d8f50614d433e814f72d5
#
_cell.length_a   1.000
_cell.length_b   1.000
_cell.length_c   1.000
_cell.angle_alpha   90.00
_cell.angle_beta   90.00
_cell.angle_gamma   90.00
#
_symmetry.space_group_name_H-M   'P 1'
#
loop_
_entity.id
_entity.type
_entity.pdbx_description
1 polymer ?
#
loop_
_entity_poly.entity_id
_entity_poly.type
_entity_poly.pdbx_seq_one_letter_code
_entity_poly.pdbx_strand_id
1 'polypeptide(L)'
;MRVQKLESTDAFVLFDLDGAEKATGVARLAPKVLHDSAELLARSVTYSFASFELRLSGASAGINAKPDQREDAVAKFVEELTPLVAGGSLSLHASTGLSDSDLAALGVEPPDPALIVQSSLAAAEATLGPLDGKTVAVVGSGPIADSARLAAADRGATVVDDTALETAADVLFVAGKTGFVDHHAADGVKARTIVPLTPLPVTAKAYAAFRRAEIVYVPDFVALAAPLLAAFDPTSTEDPVERVRQKMEDLTGDGPNAWLNAVDRAETFLSTWQDALPFGRPLA
;
A
#
# COMPACT_ATOMS: atom_id res chain seq x y z
N MET A 1 -12.87 4.23 13.91
CA MET A 1 -13.20 4.23 12.47
C MET A 1 -14.49 4.98 12.23
N ARG A 2 -14.56 5.81 11.20
CA ARG A 2 -15.75 6.59 10.81
C ARG A 2 -16.06 6.39 9.33
N VAL A 3 -17.32 6.16 8.99
CA VAL A 3 -17.80 6.10 7.60
C VAL A 3 -18.72 7.29 7.36
N GLN A 4 -18.40 8.08 6.36
CA GLN A 4 -19.22 9.19 5.87
C GLN A 4 -19.82 8.78 4.53
N LYS A 5 -21.14 8.64 4.48
CA LYS A 5 -21.87 8.45 3.21
C LYS A 5 -22.09 9.81 2.54
N LEU A 6 -22.00 9.83 1.23
CA LEU A 6 -22.31 11.00 0.44
C LEU A 6 -23.83 11.06 0.18
N GLU A 7 -24.34 12.28 0.04
CA GLU A 7 -25.78 12.50 -0.17
C GLU A 7 -26.14 12.61 -1.65
N SER A 8 -25.23 13.11 -2.47
CA SER A 8 -25.46 13.41 -3.88
C SER A 8 -25.29 12.19 -4.80
N THR A 9 -24.61 11.17 -4.35
CA THR A 9 -24.32 9.94 -5.12
C THR A 9 -24.13 8.73 -4.19
N ASP A 10 -24.29 7.51 -4.72
CA ASP A 10 -24.01 6.30 -3.94
C ASP A 10 -22.49 6.11 -3.77
N ALA A 11 -21.96 6.84 -2.78
CA ALA A 11 -20.55 6.80 -2.45
C ALA A 11 -20.33 6.96 -0.94
N PHE A 12 -19.12 6.65 -0.51
CA PHE A 12 -18.72 6.82 0.89
C PHE A 12 -17.22 7.15 1.00
N VAL A 13 -16.85 7.78 2.10
CA VAL A 13 -15.47 7.91 2.56
C VAL A 13 -15.35 7.24 3.92
N LEU A 14 -14.37 6.37 4.05
CA LEU A 14 -14.01 5.71 5.29
C LEU A 14 -12.71 6.32 5.82
N PHE A 15 -12.71 6.72 7.08
CA PHE A 15 -11.55 7.17 7.85
C PHE A 15 -11.21 6.09 8.88
N ASP A 16 -9.98 5.60 8.86
CA ASP A 16 -9.59 4.50 9.74
C ASP A 16 -9.52 4.91 11.21
N LEU A 17 -8.97 6.10 11.49
CA LEU A 17 -8.92 6.67 12.83
C LEU A 17 -9.93 7.80 12.96
N ASP A 18 -10.66 7.81 14.07
CA ASP A 18 -11.52 8.92 14.43
C ASP A 18 -10.69 9.98 15.18
N GLY A 19 -10.92 11.24 14.86
CA GLY A 19 -10.22 12.37 15.50
C GLY A 19 -8.82 12.68 14.94
N ALA A 20 -8.34 12.00 13.91
CA ALA A 20 -7.14 12.43 13.20
C ALA A 20 -7.40 13.71 12.40
N GLU A 21 -6.47 14.68 12.46
CA GLU A 21 -6.63 15.97 11.76
C GLU A 21 -6.61 15.82 10.24
N LYS A 22 -5.82 14.87 9.74
CA LYS A 22 -5.65 14.62 8.31
C LYS A 22 -5.73 13.13 8.00
N ALA A 23 -6.32 12.82 6.87
CA ALA A 23 -6.40 11.47 6.34
C ALA A 23 -6.08 11.45 4.85
N THR A 24 -5.43 10.39 4.39
CA THR A 24 -5.19 10.16 2.96
C THR A 24 -5.41 8.72 2.56
N GLY A 25 -5.60 8.51 1.27
CA GLY A 25 -5.73 7.17 0.71
C GLY A 25 -6.24 7.18 -0.72
N VAL A 26 -7.04 6.17 -1.07
CA VAL A 26 -7.47 5.98 -2.45
C VAL A 26 -8.98 6.02 -2.61
N ALA A 27 -9.43 6.55 -3.75
CA ALA A 27 -10.81 6.42 -4.22
C ALA A 27 -10.91 5.35 -5.31
N ARG A 28 -11.94 4.53 -5.26
CA ARG A 28 -12.21 3.46 -6.22
C ARG A 28 -13.62 3.57 -6.74
N LEU A 29 -13.83 3.14 -7.99
CA LEU A 29 -15.13 3.08 -8.61
C LEU A 29 -15.40 1.67 -9.15
N ALA A 30 -16.57 1.13 -8.80
CA ALA A 30 -17.06 -0.14 -9.31
C ALA A 30 -18.59 -0.17 -9.22
N PRO A 31 -19.29 -1.12 -9.86
CA PRO A 31 -20.73 -1.30 -9.64
C PRO A 31 -21.08 -1.52 -8.16
N LYS A 32 -20.13 -2.06 -7.38
CA LYS A 32 -20.20 -2.16 -5.92
C LYS A 32 -18.79 -2.19 -5.33
N VAL A 33 -18.45 -1.20 -4.51
CA VAL A 33 -17.25 -1.16 -3.69
C VAL A 33 -17.59 -1.66 -2.28
N LEU A 34 -16.88 -2.68 -1.81
CA LEU A 34 -17.12 -3.26 -0.50
C LEU A 34 -16.45 -2.44 0.62
N HIS A 35 -17.16 -2.21 1.71
CA HIS A 35 -16.66 -1.50 2.88
C HIS A 35 -15.42 -2.20 3.48
N ASP A 36 -15.47 -3.54 3.65
CA ASP A 36 -14.37 -4.31 4.23
C ASP A 36 -13.04 -4.10 3.47
N SER A 37 -13.10 -4.07 2.12
CA SER A 37 -11.92 -3.81 1.32
C SER A 37 -11.44 -2.34 1.38
N ALA A 38 -12.35 -1.40 1.62
CA ALA A 38 -12.00 -0.01 1.85
C ALA A 38 -11.35 0.19 3.23
N GLU A 39 -11.86 -0.50 4.23
CA GLU A 39 -11.29 -0.53 5.58
C GLU A 39 -9.84 -1.01 5.58
N LEU A 40 -9.58 -2.15 4.93
CA LEU A 40 -8.22 -2.69 4.84
C LEU A 40 -7.24 -1.73 4.15
N LEU A 41 -7.66 -1.05 3.08
CA LEU A 41 -6.82 -0.06 2.40
C LEU A 41 -6.56 1.17 3.28
N ALA A 42 -7.57 1.70 3.95
CA ALA A 42 -7.39 2.79 4.90
C ALA A 42 -6.46 2.37 6.04
N ARG A 43 -6.65 1.15 6.56
CA ARG A 43 -5.82 0.56 7.61
C ARG A 43 -4.35 0.45 7.20
N SER A 44 -4.06 -0.02 5.99
CA SER A 44 -2.69 -0.11 5.48
C SER A 44 -1.99 1.25 5.48
N VAL A 45 -2.68 2.33 5.07
CA VAL A 45 -2.13 3.69 5.11
C VAL A 45 -1.92 4.19 6.55
N THR A 46 -2.85 3.90 7.48
CA THR A 46 -2.66 4.21 8.91
C THR A 46 -1.40 3.57 9.46
N TYR A 47 -1.18 2.28 9.14
CA TYR A 47 0.02 1.57 9.58
C TYR A 47 1.30 2.08 8.89
N SER A 48 1.21 2.55 7.63
CA SER A 48 2.32 3.26 7.00
C SER A 48 2.73 4.47 7.82
N PHE A 49 1.80 5.36 8.14
CA PHE A 49 2.09 6.54 8.96
C PHE A 49 2.60 6.18 10.35
N ALA A 50 1.97 5.23 11.01
CA ALA A 50 2.37 4.79 12.35
C ALA A 50 3.79 4.19 12.38
N SER A 51 4.21 3.48 11.33
CA SER A 51 5.57 2.94 11.21
C SER A 51 6.64 4.02 11.18
N PHE A 52 6.30 5.23 10.75
CA PHE A 52 7.18 6.39 10.69
C PHE A 52 6.82 7.48 11.70
N GLU A 53 6.06 7.13 12.73
CA GLU A 53 5.68 7.98 13.86
C GLU A 53 4.92 9.26 13.48
N LEU A 54 4.13 9.18 12.39
CA LEU A 54 3.26 10.26 11.94
C LEU A 54 1.83 10.04 12.46
N ARG A 55 1.28 11.06 13.15
CA ARG A 55 -0.08 11.03 13.72
C ARG A 55 -1.14 11.36 12.68
N LEU A 56 -1.24 10.54 11.63
CA LEU A 56 -2.14 10.70 10.50
C LEU A 56 -3.00 9.44 10.34
N SER A 57 -4.13 9.58 9.66
CA SER A 57 -5.05 8.49 9.38
C SER A 57 -5.00 8.06 7.92
N GLY A 58 -5.21 6.78 7.67
CA GLY A 58 -5.60 6.32 6.36
C GLY A 58 -7.07 6.62 6.08
N ALA A 59 -7.39 6.79 4.80
CA ALA A 59 -8.74 6.88 4.28
C ALA A 59 -8.92 5.98 3.06
N SER A 60 -10.17 5.65 2.74
CA SER A 60 -10.51 5.01 1.48
C SER A 60 -11.92 5.40 1.08
N ALA A 61 -12.12 5.68 -0.20
CA ALA A 61 -13.44 6.03 -0.71
C ALA A 61 -13.92 5.01 -1.74
N GLY A 62 -15.23 4.82 -1.80
CA GLY A 62 -15.90 3.99 -2.78
C GLY A 62 -17.02 4.73 -3.47
N ILE A 63 -17.06 4.66 -4.81
CA ILE A 63 -18.14 5.14 -5.65
C ILE A 63 -18.82 3.92 -6.28
N ASN A 64 -20.09 3.74 -5.98
CA ASN A 64 -20.90 2.66 -6.55
C ASN A 64 -21.63 3.19 -7.78
N ALA A 65 -21.14 2.84 -8.97
CA ALA A 65 -21.76 3.28 -10.20
C ALA A 65 -21.62 2.23 -11.30
N LYS A 66 -22.66 2.08 -12.10
CA LYS A 66 -22.60 1.33 -13.37
C LYS A 66 -21.89 2.16 -14.43
N PRO A 67 -21.39 1.53 -15.51
CA PRO A 67 -20.68 2.25 -16.57
C PRO A 67 -21.43 3.44 -17.17
N ASP A 68 -22.74 3.33 -17.31
CA ASP A 68 -23.64 4.37 -17.84
C ASP A 68 -23.91 5.53 -16.87
N GLN A 69 -23.59 5.36 -15.60
CA GLN A 69 -23.75 6.35 -14.52
C GLN A 69 -22.42 6.95 -14.05
N ARG A 70 -21.30 6.47 -14.59
CA ARG A 70 -19.94 6.75 -14.09
C ARG A 70 -19.63 8.25 -14.04
N GLU A 71 -19.85 8.97 -15.13
CA GLU A 71 -19.49 10.38 -15.25
C GLU A 71 -20.25 11.26 -14.23
N ASP A 72 -21.55 11.05 -14.12
CA ASP A 72 -22.41 11.78 -13.17
C ASP A 72 -22.03 11.47 -11.72
N ALA A 73 -21.76 10.19 -11.41
CA ALA A 73 -21.37 9.77 -10.08
C ALA A 73 -20.03 10.36 -9.66
N VAL A 74 -19.03 10.39 -10.56
CA VAL A 74 -17.71 11.00 -10.31
C VAL A 74 -17.83 12.50 -10.11
N ALA A 75 -18.59 13.21 -10.97
CA ALA A 75 -18.79 14.65 -10.84
C ALA A 75 -19.39 15.03 -9.48
N LYS A 76 -20.45 14.34 -9.05
CA LYS A 76 -21.10 14.54 -7.75
C LYS A 76 -20.17 14.21 -6.58
N PHE A 77 -19.42 13.14 -6.68
CA PHE A 77 -18.41 12.74 -5.68
C PHE A 77 -17.37 13.84 -5.49
N VAL A 78 -16.81 14.36 -6.58
CA VAL A 78 -15.81 15.43 -6.54
C VAL A 78 -16.38 16.71 -5.95
N GLU A 79 -17.59 17.13 -6.40
CA GLU A 79 -18.27 18.32 -5.89
C GLU A 79 -18.48 18.25 -4.37
N GLU A 80 -19.02 17.13 -3.87
CA GLU A 80 -19.32 16.96 -2.44
C GLU A 80 -18.08 16.87 -1.56
N LEU A 81 -16.95 16.33 -2.08
CA LEU A 81 -15.70 16.21 -1.32
C LEU A 81 -14.79 17.46 -1.40
N THR A 82 -15.02 18.35 -2.35
CA THR A 82 -14.20 19.56 -2.52
C THR A 82 -14.00 20.35 -1.22
N PRO A 83 -15.02 20.59 -0.36
CA PRO A 83 -14.81 21.30 0.91
C PRO A 83 -13.85 20.59 1.88
N LEU A 84 -13.91 19.25 1.96
CA LEU A 84 -13.04 18.47 2.85
C LEU A 84 -11.59 18.46 2.36
N VAL A 85 -11.40 18.35 1.04
CA VAL A 85 -10.07 18.36 0.43
C VAL A 85 -9.46 19.76 0.47
N ALA A 86 -10.23 20.80 0.14
CA ALA A 86 -9.78 22.19 0.22
C ALA A 86 -9.44 22.61 1.66
N GLY A 87 -10.14 22.05 2.66
CA GLY A 87 -9.84 22.23 4.08
C GLY A 87 -8.59 21.49 4.56
N GLY A 88 -7.96 20.69 3.71
CA GLY A 88 -6.72 19.94 4.02
C GLY A 88 -6.90 18.75 4.97
N SER A 89 -8.15 18.37 5.29
CA SER A 89 -8.45 17.24 6.17
C SER A 89 -8.48 15.90 5.45
N LEU A 90 -8.65 15.91 4.12
CA LEU A 90 -8.71 14.70 3.29
C LEU A 90 -7.90 14.88 2.02
N SER A 91 -7.17 13.83 1.63
CA SER A 91 -6.50 13.72 0.34
C SER A 91 -6.80 12.33 -0.25
N LEU A 92 -7.29 12.26 -1.48
CA LEU A 92 -7.63 11.00 -2.14
C LEU A 92 -7.01 10.94 -3.53
N HIS A 93 -6.35 9.82 -3.82
CA HIS A 93 -5.76 9.51 -5.12
C HIS A 93 -6.64 8.53 -5.88
N ALA A 94 -6.58 8.59 -7.21
CA ALA A 94 -7.31 7.66 -8.05
C ALA A 94 -6.75 6.23 -7.94
N SER A 95 -7.65 5.25 -7.96
CA SER A 95 -7.31 3.84 -7.98
C SER A 95 -8.31 3.09 -8.87
N THR A 96 -8.51 1.80 -8.68
CA THR A 96 -9.35 0.94 -9.53
C THR A 96 -10.65 1.63 -9.99
N GLY A 97 -10.85 1.69 -11.29
CA GLY A 97 -12.04 2.29 -11.92
C GLY A 97 -12.01 3.82 -12.07
N LEU A 98 -10.98 4.48 -11.53
CA LEU A 98 -10.74 5.92 -11.65
C LEU A 98 -9.37 6.19 -12.26
N SER A 99 -9.26 7.34 -12.91
CA SER A 99 -8.00 7.94 -13.38
C SER A 99 -7.71 9.23 -12.62
N ASP A 100 -6.45 9.69 -12.65
CA ASP A 100 -6.08 10.97 -12.01
C ASP A 100 -6.88 12.14 -12.58
N SER A 101 -7.23 12.10 -13.87
CA SER A 101 -8.09 13.12 -14.49
C SER A 101 -9.51 13.16 -13.92
N ASP A 102 -10.05 12.06 -13.40
CA ASP A 102 -11.36 12.03 -12.74
C ASP A 102 -11.37 12.82 -11.42
N LEU A 103 -10.24 12.87 -10.73
CA LEU A 103 -10.10 13.54 -9.44
C LEU A 103 -9.32 14.86 -9.53
N ALA A 104 -8.93 15.30 -10.74
CA ALA A 104 -8.08 16.48 -10.93
C ALA A 104 -8.64 17.75 -10.28
N ALA A 105 -9.97 17.92 -10.28
CA ALA A 105 -10.64 19.07 -9.67
C ALA A 105 -10.51 19.11 -8.12
N LEU A 106 -10.14 18.01 -7.47
CA LEU A 106 -9.79 17.99 -6.05
C LEU A 106 -8.42 18.65 -5.76
N GLY A 107 -7.59 18.86 -6.80
CA GLY A 107 -6.28 19.51 -6.65
C GLY A 107 -5.26 18.68 -5.85
N VAL A 108 -5.42 17.37 -5.80
CA VAL A 108 -4.48 16.45 -5.14
C VAL A 108 -3.51 15.91 -6.18
N GLU A 109 -2.21 16.14 -5.95
CA GLU A 109 -1.17 15.60 -6.81
C GLU A 109 -1.09 14.07 -6.66
N PRO A 110 -1.07 13.31 -7.76
CA PRO A 110 -0.91 11.86 -7.69
C PRO A 110 0.46 11.49 -7.11
N PRO A 111 0.57 10.36 -6.38
CA PRO A 111 1.85 9.90 -5.88
C PRO A 111 2.78 9.53 -7.05
N ASP A 112 4.06 9.88 -6.92
CA ASP A 112 5.07 9.51 -7.92
C ASP A 112 5.25 7.98 -7.96
N PRO A 113 4.92 7.30 -9.08
CA PRO A 113 5.10 5.86 -9.20
C PRO A 113 6.56 5.41 -9.07
N ALA A 114 7.52 6.27 -9.40
CA ALA A 114 8.94 5.96 -9.26
C ALA A 114 9.32 5.79 -7.80
N LEU A 115 8.76 6.59 -6.87
CA LEU A 115 8.99 6.44 -5.44
C LEU A 115 8.50 5.09 -4.91
N ILE A 116 7.39 4.55 -5.43
CA ILE A 116 6.88 3.22 -5.06
C ILE A 116 7.92 2.15 -5.41
N VAL A 117 8.43 2.19 -6.65
CA VAL A 117 9.40 1.22 -7.13
C VAL A 117 10.72 1.32 -6.35
N GLN A 118 11.26 2.55 -6.20
CA GLN A 118 12.51 2.78 -5.48
C GLN A 118 12.39 2.35 -4.00
N SER A 119 11.27 2.64 -3.37
CA SER A 119 10.97 2.25 -1.99
C SER A 119 10.93 0.73 -1.81
N SER A 120 10.25 0.02 -2.71
CA SER A 120 10.17 -1.44 -2.67
C SER A 120 11.53 -2.10 -2.94
N LEU A 121 12.34 -1.55 -3.86
CA LEU A 121 13.70 -2.03 -4.11
C LEU A 121 14.62 -1.78 -2.90
N ALA A 122 14.53 -0.61 -2.28
CA ALA A 122 15.28 -0.30 -1.06
C ALA A 122 14.90 -1.24 0.09
N ALA A 123 13.61 -1.57 0.23
CA ALA A 123 13.14 -2.55 1.21
C ALA A 123 13.66 -3.97 0.92
N ALA A 124 13.74 -4.37 -0.36
CA ALA A 124 14.34 -5.63 -0.76
C ALA A 124 15.83 -5.68 -0.41
N GLU A 125 16.57 -4.62 -0.74
CA GLU A 125 18.02 -4.53 -0.47
C GLU A 125 18.32 -4.47 1.03
N ALA A 126 17.50 -3.80 1.82
CA ALA A 126 17.60 -3.81 3.28
C ALA A 126 17.40 -5.22 3.86
N THR A 127 16.53 -6.03 3.22
CA THR A 127 16.23 -7.40 3.68
C THR A 127 17.28 -8.42 3.26
N LEU A 128 17.89 -8.29 2.09
CA LEU A 128 18.71 -9.33 1.45
C LEU A 128 20.14 -8.90 1.14
N GLY A 129 20.47 -7.64 1.37
CA GLY A 129 21.66 -6.99 0.81
C GLY A 129 21.47 -6.63 -0.68
N PRO A 130 22.51 -6.09 -1.34
CA PRO A 130 22.44 -5.60 -2.72
C PRO A 130 21.79 -6.61 -3.67
N LEU A 131 21.03 -6.13 -4.65
CA LEU A 131 20.38 -6.96 -5.66
C LEU A 131 21.36 -7.46 -6.74
N ASP A 132 22.58 -6.93 -6.78
CA ASP A 132 23.62 -7.38 -7.72
C ASP A 132 23.85 -8.89 -7.61
N GLY A 133 23.77 -9.56 -8.76
CA GLY A 133 23.91 -11.02 -8.86
C GLY A 133 22.73 -11.84 -8.32
N LYS A 134 21.68 -11.24 -7.78
CA LYS A 134 20.48 -11.96 -7.31
C LYS A 134 19.50 -12.21 -8.44
N THR A 135 18.72 -13.28 -8.29
CA THR A 135 17.60 -13.60 -9.19
C THR A 135 16.34 -12.91 -8.71
N VAL A 136 15.74 -12.12 -9.60
CA VAL A 136 14.52 -11.34 -9.33
C VAL A 136 13.40 -11.79 -10.26
N ALA A 137 12.23 -12.10 -9.71
CA ALA A 137 10.98 -12.29 -10.45
C ALA A 137 10.00 -11.15 -10.12
N VAL A 138 9.18 -10.75 -11.10
CA VAL A 138 8.13 -9.73 -10.91
C VAL A 138 6.82 -10.26 -11.44
N VAL A 139 5.88 -10.53 -10.54
CA VAL A 139 4.53 -10.98 -10.86
C VAL A 139 3.61 -9.77 -10.94
N GLY A 140 2.77 -9.77 -11.97
CA GLY A 140 1.86 -8.68 -12.29
C GLY A 140 2.24 -7.95 -13.58
N SER A 141 1.42 -6.99 -13.95
CA SER A 141 1.56 -6.23 -15.20
C SER A 141 1.30 -4.74 -14.97
N GLY A 142 1.66 -3.93 -15.96
CA GLY A 142 1.47 -2.49 -15.96
C GLY A 142 2.71 -1.70 -15.51
N PRO A 143 2.62 -0.37 -15.52
CA PRO A 143 3.79 0.52 -15.42
C PRO A 143 4.66 0.27 -14.18
N ILE A 144 4.09 -0.02 -13.02
CA ILE A 144 4.84 -0.26 -11.79
C ILE A 144 5.64 -1.56 -11.88
N ALA A 145 5.02 -2.65 -12.39
CA ALA A 145 5.71 -3.93 -12.56
C ALA A 145 6.84 -3.82 -13.60
N ASP A 146 6.59 -3.13 -14.71
CA ASP A 146 7.57 -2.93 -15.78
C ASP A 146 8.75 -2.06 -15.29
N SER A 147 8.46 -0.98 -14.56
CA SER A 147 9.49 -0.14 -13.94
C SER A 147 10.31 -0.91 -12.90
N ALA A 148 9.68 -1.81 -12.13
CA ALA A 148 10.39 -2.62 -11.14
C ALA A 148 11.36 -3.61 -11.80
N ARG A 149 10.97 -4.23 -12.95
CA ARG A 149 11.88 -5.09 -13.76
C ARG A 149 13.10 -4.34 -14.22
N LEU A 150 12.90 -3.16 -14.82
CA LEU A 150 13.99 -2.30 -15.33
C LEU A 150 14.90 -1.86 -14.17
N ALA A 151 14.33 -1.34 -13.09
CA ALA A 151 15.10 -0.83 -11.97
C ALA A 151 15.84 -1.92 -11.19
N ALA A 152 15.35 -3.16 -11.17
CA ALA A 152 16.07 -4.31 -10.62
C ALA A 152 17.26 -4.71 -11.53
N ALA A 153 17.05 -4.73 -12.85
CA ALA A 153 18.13 -4.99 -13.81
C ALA A 153 19.24 -3.93 -13.72
N ASP A 154 18.89 -2.64 -13.60
CA ASP A 154 19.83 -1.54 -13.41
C ASP A 154 20.68 -1.67 -12.14
N ARG A 155 20.18 -2.42 -11.12
CA ARG A 155 20.92 -2.77 -9.90
C ARG A 155 21.73 -4.07 -10.01
N GLY A 156 21.92 -4.60 -11.23
CA GLY A 156 22.70 -5.81 -11.48
C GLY A 156 21.97 -7.13 -11.18
N ALA A 157 20.66 -7.10 -10.93
CA ALA A 157 19.89 -8.32 -10.74
C ALA A 157 19.65 -9.06 -12.07
N THR A 158 19.59 -10.38 -12.00
CA THR A 158 19.09 -11.23 -13.08
C THR A 158 17.58 -11.31 -12.99
N VAL A 159 16.88 -10.54 -13.85
CA VAL A 159 15.43 -10.56 -13.93
C VAL A 159 15.00 -11.76 -14.77
N VAL A 160 14.14 -12.63 -14.20
CA VAL A 160 13.59 -13.79 -14.91
C VAL A 160 12.28 -13.43 -15.61
N ASP A 161 12.10 -13.90 -16.84
CA ASP A 161 10.90 -13.64 -17.65
C ASP A 161 9.64 -14.40 -17.18
N ASP A 162 9.78 -15.30 -16.22
CA ASP A 162 8.65 -16.01 -15.67
C ASP A 162 7.89 -15.11 -14.67
N THR A 163 6.61 -14.93 -14.94
CA THR A 163 5.72 -14.10 -14.12
C THR A 163 4.84 -14.92 -13.18
N ALA A 164 5.13 -16.19 -13.01
CA ALA A 164 4.39 -17.08 -12.11
C ALA A 164 4.86 -16.92 -10.65
N LEU A 165 3.94 -17.11 -9.73
CA LEU A 165 4.24 -17.07 -8.28
C LEU A 165 5.21 -18.21 -7.86
N GLU A 166 5.20 -19.32 -8.61
CA GLU A 166 6.05 -20.50 -8.38
C GLU A 166 7.48 -20.34 -8.91
N THR A 167 7.80 -19.19 -9.51
CA THR A 167 9.15 -18.93 -10.02
C THR A 167 10.19 -18.93 -8.89
N ALA A 168 11.22 -19.74 -9.06
CA ALA A 168 12.34 -19.76 -8.12
C ALA A 168 13.18 -18.51 -8.27
N ALA A 169 13.24 -17.69 -7.25
CA ALA A 169 13.98 -16.43 -7.22
C ALA A 169 14.47 -16.11 -5.79
N ASP A 170 15.48 -15.27 -5.66
CA ASP A 170 15.85 -14.70 -4.37
C ASP A 170 14.79 -13.71 -3.91
N VAL A 171 14.24 -12.93 -4.84
CA VAL A 171 13.19 -11.93 -4.60
C VAL A 171 12.04 -12.10 -5.58
N LEU A 172 10.82 -12.11 -5.06
CA LEU A 172 9.59 -12.05 -5.83
C LEU A 172 8.88 -10.70 -5.54
N PHE A 173 8.90 -9.80 -6.52
CA PHE A 173 8.08 -8.59 -6.45
C PHE A 173 6.64 -8.89 -6.90
N VAL A 174 5.66 -8.37 -6.14
CA VAL A 174 4.24 -8.63 -6.40
C VAL A 174 3.48 -7.34 -6.67
N ALA A 175 3.04 -7.16 -7.93
CA ALA A 175 2.13 -6.10 -8.36
C ALA A 175 0.75 -6.70 -8.64
N GLY A 176 -0.04 -6.89 -7.60
CA GLY A 176 -1.36 -7.54 -7.68
C GLY A 176 -2.46 -6.72 -7.01
N LYS A 177 -3.71 -7.10 -7.25
CA LYS A 177 -4.85 -6.57 -6.48
C LYS A 177 -4.79 -7.03 -5.02
N THR A 178 -5.56 -6.39 -4.16
CA THR A 178 -5.76 -6.83 -2.77
C THR A 178 -6.10 -8.33 -2.72
N GLY A 179 -5.35 -9.08 -1.91
CA GLY A 179 -5.51 -10.53 -1.76
C GLY A 179 -5.08 -11.37 -2.96
N PHE A 180 -4.24 -10.82 -3.85
CA PHE A 180 -3.76 -11.51 -5.06
C PHE A 180 -3.08 -12.85 -4.74
N VAL A 181 -2.26 -12.89 -3.69
CA VAL A 181 -1.63 -14.12 -3.19
C VAL A 181 -2.48 -14.66 -2.06
N ASP A 182 -3.32 -15.63 -2.39
CA ASP A 182 -4.11 -16.37 -1.41
C ASP A 182 -3.37 -17.61 -0.86
N HIS A 183 -4.01 -18.38 0.00
CA HIS A 183 -3.40 -19.54 0.63
C HIS A 183 -3.10 -20.70 -0.35
N HIS A 184 -3.84 -20.80 -1.46
CA HIS A 184 -3.56 -21.80 -2.48
C HIS A 184 -2.33 -21.44 -3.31
N ALA A 185 -2.24 -20.16 -3.69
CA ALA A 185 -1.07 -19.64 -4.40
C ALA A 185 0.19 -19.66 -3.53
N ALA A 186 0.06 -19.42 -2.22
CA ALA A 186 1.18 -19.40 -1.30
C ALA A 186 1.93 -20.73 -1.17
N ASP A 187 1.22 -21.85 -1.30
CA ASP A 187 1.83 -23.19 -1.21
C ASP A 187 2.81 -23.47 -2.39
N GLY A 188 2.64 -22.75 -3.51
CA GLY A 188 3.50 -22.87 -4.70
C GLY A 188 4.70 -21.93 -4.71
N VAL A 189 4.75 -20.91 -3.84
CA VAL A 189 5.81 -19.91 -3.86
C VAL A 189 7.16 -20.52 -3.51
N LYS A 190 8.17 -20.27 -4.37
CA LYS A 190 9.54 -20.76 -4.20
C LYS A 190 10.54 -19.66 -3.90
N ALA A 191 10.12 -18.41 -4.00
CA ALA A 191 10.99 -17.28 -3.66
C ALA A 191 11.28 -17.21 -2.15
N ARG A 192 12.47 -16.74 -1.79
CA ARG A 192 12.88 -16.59 -0.38
C ARG A 192 12.28 -15.35 0.26
N THR A 193 12.09 -14.30 -0.54
CA THR A 193 11.56 -13.03 -0.08
C THR A 193 10.49 -12.52 -1.03
N ILE A 194 9.38 -12.07 -0.48
CA ILE A 194 8.27 -11.47 -1.22
C ILE A 194 8.23 -9.98 -0.88
N VAL A 195 8.29 -9.15 -1.90
CA VAL A 195 8.28 -7.69 -1.79
C VAL A 195 7.05 -7.11 -2.50
N PRO A 196 6.18 -6.40 -1.82
CA PRO A 196 5.01 -5.79 -2.43
C PRO A 196 5.38 -4.60 -3.32
N LEU A 197 4.66 -4.46 -4.44
CA LEU A 197 4.62 -3.27 -5.30
C LEU A 197 3.24 -2.58 -5.24
N THR A 198 2.29 -3.21 -4.58
CA THR A 198 0.91 -2.73 -4.39
C THR A 198 0.43 -3.02 -2.97
N PRO A 199 -0.51 -2.24 -2.43
CA PRO A 199 -1.02 -2.49 -1.08
C PRO A 199 -1.77 -3.81 -0.96
N LEU A 200 -1.58 -4.50 0.18
CA LEU A 200 -2.34 -5.68 0.59
C LEU A 200 -2.36 -6.83 -0.43
N PRO A 201 -1.25 -7.18 -1.11
CA PRO A 201 -1.29 -8.21 -2.13
C PRO A 201 -1.42 -9.62 -1.53
N VAL A 202 -1.19 -9.80 -0.23
CA VAL A 202 -1.12 -11.08 0.47
C VAL A 202 -2.26 -11.22 1.46
N THR A 203 -2.93 -12.38 1.45
CA THR A 203 -3.96 -12.69 2.46
C THR A 203 -3.35 -13.15 3.78
N ALA A 204 -4.10 -13.00 4.88
CA ALA A 204 -3.66 -13.45 6.21
C ALA A 204 -3.31 -14.96 6.24
N LYS A 205 -4.05 -15.79 5.50
CA LYS A 205 -3.76 -17.23 5.39
C LYS A 205 -2.48 -17.50 4.60
N ALA A 206 -2.24 -16.76 3.52
CA ALA A 206 -1.00 -16.85 2.73
C ALA A 206 0.21 -16.44 3.57
N TYR A 207 0.10 -15.34 4.32
CA TYR A 207 1.15 -14.91 5.24
C TYR A 207 1.48 -15.99 6.30
N ALA A 208 0.47 -16.65 6.85
CA ALA A 208 0.69 -17.76 7.78
C ALA A 208 1.40 -18.97 7.11
N ALA A 209 1.17 -19.22 5.80
CA ALA A 209 1.91 -20.21 5.04
C ALA A 209 3.38 -19.80 4.83
N PHE A 210 3.63 -18.53 4.47
CA PHE A 210 4.99 -17.99 4.31
C PHE A 210 5.82 -18.14 5.59
N ARG A 211 5.25 -17.78 6.73
CA ARG A 211 5.95 -17.96 8.01
C ARG A 211 6.35 -19.40 8.29
N ARG A 212 5.47 -20.38 7.99
CA ARG A 212 5.79 -21.80 8.15
C ARG A 212 6.87 -22.30 7.19
N ALA A 213 6.93 -21.70 6.00
CA ALA A 213 7.93 -22.00 4.97
C ALA A 213 9.21 -21.17 5.11
N GLU A 214 9.33 -20.36 6.17
CA GLU A 214 10.46 -19.44 6.41
C GLU A 214 10.68 -18.43 5.27
N ILE A 215 9.62 -18.11 4.51
CA ILE A 215 9.62 -17.06 3.48
C ILE A 215 9.40 -15.71 4.16
N VAL A 216 10.28 -14.75 3.87
CA VAL A 216 10.15 -13.38 4.37
C VAL A 216 9.12 -12.63 3.53
N TYR A 217 8.06 -12.12 4.15
CA TYR A 217 7.15 -11.15 3.55
C TYR A 217 7.47 -9.75 4.06
N VAL A 218 7.93 -8.90 3.17
CA VAL A 218 8.24 -7.50 3.47
C VAL A 218 6.93 -6.75 3.74
N PRO A 219 6.80 -6.03 4.87
CA PRO A 219 5.59 -5.29 5.19
C PRO A 219 5.24 -4.26 4.11
N ASP A 220 4.10 -4.41 3.45
CA ASP A 220 3.65 -3.52 2.37
C ASP A 220 3.47 -2.07 2.86
N PHE A 221 2.93 -1.88 4.05
CA PHE A 221 2.75 -0.57 4.67
C PHE A 221 4.07 0.13 5.05
N VAL A 222 5.20 -0.58 5.06
CA VAL A 222 6.55 0.00 5.19
C VAL A 222 7.17 0.19 3.81
N ALA A 223 7.19 -0.86 2.99
CA ALA A 223 7.85 -0.85 1.68
C ALA A 223 7.27 0.17 0.71
N LEU A 224 5.98 0.50 0.82
CA LEU A 224 5.28 1.44 -0.07
C LEU A 224 5.13 2.85 0.54
N ALA A 225 5.81 3.16 1.65
CA ALA A 225 5.56 4.39 2.39
C ALA A 225 6.23 5.64 1.78
N ALA A 226 7.26 5.51 0.93
CA ALA A 226 8.01 6.68 0.47
C ALA A 226 7.16 7.79 -0.17
N PRO A 227 6.15 7.51 -1.03
CA PRO A 227 5.28 8.57 -1.55
C PRO A 227 4.48 9.29 -0.44
N LEU A 228 4.03 8.55 0.59
CA LEU A 228 3.31 9.13 1.72
C LEU A 228 4.24 10.02 2.56
N LEU A 229 5.48 9.58 2.79
CA LEU A 229 6.47 10.36 3.52
C LEU A 229 6.82 11.66 2.78
N ALA A 230 7.02 11.59 1.46
CA ALA A 230 7.28 12.76 0.63
C ALA A 230 6.13 13.79 0.69
N ALA A 231 4.88 13.32 0.69
CA ALA A 231 3.70 14.19 0.67
C ALA A 231 3.31 14.73 2.05
N PHE A 232 3.48 13.95 3.12
CA PHE A 232 2.91 14.24 4.43
C PHE A 232 3.94 14.53 5.54
N ASP A 233 5.24 14.38 5.26
CA ASP A 233 6.32 14.79 6.16
C ASP A 233 7.33 15.74 5.47
N PRO A 234 6.88 16.88 4.96
CA PRO A 234 7.73 17.80 4.21
C PRO A 234 8.79 18.51 5.08
N THR A 235 8.71 18.37 6.40
CA THR A 235 9.69 18.94 7.33
C THR A 235 10.91 18.05 7.52
N SER A 236 10.81 16.79 7.17
CA SER A 236 11.95 15.87 7.16
C SER A 236 12.95 16.28 6.06
N THR A 237 14.22 16.31 6.41
CA THR A 237 15.33 16.53 5.47
C THR A 237 15.88 15.24 4.91
N GLU A 238 15.41 14.10 5.40
CA GLU A 238 15.84 12.77 4.97
C GLU A 238 15.08 12.34 3.71
N ASP A 239 15.78 11.66 2.82
CA ASP A 239 15.17 11.06 1.63
C ASP A 239 14.13 10.00 2.03
N PRO A 240 12.89 10.05 1.48
CA PRO A 240 11.83 9.13 1.85
C PRO A 240 12.18 7.65 1.58
N VAL A 241 12.92 7.36 0.51
CA VAL A 241 13.34 6.01 0.15
C VAL A 241 14.37 5.50 1.13
N GLU A 242 15.31 6.36 1.53
CA GLU A 242 16.32 6.04 2.53
C GLU A 242 15.69 5.76 3.91
N ARG A 243 14.67 6.52 4.30
CA ARG A 243 13.90 6.25 5.53
C ARG A 243 13.24 4.88 5.50
N VAL A 244 12.69 4.48 4.36
CA VAL A 244 12.14 3.11 4.21
C VAL A 244 13.23 2.07 4.33
N ARG A 245 14.40 2.28 3.72
CA ARG A 245 15.55 1.37 3.83
C ARG A 245 15.96 1.19 5.29
N GLN A 246 16.17 2.27 6.03
CA GLN A 246 16.54 2.25 7.44
C GLN A 246 15.50 1.54 8.31
N LYS A 247 14.21 1.86 8.09
CA LYS A 247 13.12 1.18 8.81
C LYS A 247 13.11 -0.33 8.55
N MET A 248 13.38 -0.75 7.31
CA MET A 248 13.47 -2.16 6.98
C MET A 248 14.71 -2.82 7.58
N GLU A 249 15.87 -2.16 7.63
CA GLU A 249 17.06 -2.68 8.32
C GLU A 249 16.79 -2.98 9.80
N ASP A 250 16.02 -2.11 10.48
CA ASP A 250 15.60 -2.32 11.87
C ASP A 250 14.67 -3.54 12.04
N LEU A 251 14.04 -4.01 10.97
CA LEU A 251 13.09 -5.14 10.97
C LEU A 251 13.72 -6.44 10.45
N THR A 252 14.84 -6.39 9.72
CA THR A 252 15.39 -7.56 9.01
C THR A 252 15.98 -8.63 9.93
N GLY A 253 16.42 -8.28 11.13
CA GLY A 253 16.86 -9.25 12.14
C GLY A 253 15.78 -10.26 12.56
N ASP A 254 14.52 -10.01 12.18
CA ASP A 254 13.35 -10.75 12.62
C ASP A 254 12.90 -11.84 11.61
N GLY A 255 13.56 -11.92 10.44
CA GLY A 255 13.29 -12.94 9.41
C GLY A 255 11.81 -13.01 9.01
N PRO A 256 11.18 -14.22 9.01
CA PRO A 256 9.77 -14.39 8.64
C PRO A 256 8.77 -13.65 9.53
N ASN A 257 9.20 -13.12 10.67
CA ASN A 257 8.38 -12.32 11.58
C ASN A 257 8.45 -10.80 11.31
N ALA A 258 9.24 -10.33 10.35
CA ALA A 258 9.43 -8.90 10.05
C ALA A 258 8.11 -8.15 9.93
N TRP A 259 7.10 -8.73 9.25
CA TRP A 259 5.76 -8.14 9.13
C TRP A 259 5.05 -8.00 10.48
N LEU A 260 5.07 -9.02 11.34
CA LEU A 260 4.43 -8.94 12.68
C LEU A 260 5.10 -7.89 13.54
N ASN A 261 6.43 -7.83 13.54
CA ASN A 261 7.17 -6.88 14.35
C ASN A 261 6.97 -5.44 13.85
N ALA A 262 6.82 -5.24 12.53
CA ALA A 262 6.43 -3.95 11.99
C ALA A 262 5.02 -3.53 12.49
N VAL A 263 4.07 -4.47 12.50
CA VAL A 263 2.74 -4.24 13.04
C VAL A 263 2.78 -3.89 14.53
N ASP A 264 3.47 -4.69 15.35
CA ASP A 264 3.55 -4.48 16.81
C ASP A 264 4.19 -3.12 17.15
N ARG A 265 5.20 -2.67 16.37
CA ARG A 265 5.80 -1.33 16.52
C ARG A 265 4.81 -0.23 16.11
N ALA A 266 4.09 -0.38 15.01
CA ALA A 266 3.07 0.57 14.59
C ALA A 266 1.93 0.67 15.62
N GLU A 267 1.45 -0.45 16.15
CA GLU A 267 0.43 -0.51 17.20
C GLU A 267 0.91 0.14 18.50
N THR A 268 2.21 -0.04 18.86
CA THR A 268 2.82 0.64 20.00
C THR A 268 2.78 2.15 19.83
N PHE A 269 3.15 2.67 18.65
CA PHE A 269 3.07 4.10 18.38
C PHE A 269 1.62 4.61 18.39
N LEU A 270 0.70 3.90 17.74
CA LEU A 270 -0.73 4.26 17.74
C LEU A 270 -1.28 4.40 19.16
N SER A 271 -0.91 3.50 20.07
CA SER A 271 -1.33 3.52 21.48
C SER A 271 -0.86 4.75 22.26
N THR A 272 0.10 5.53 21.73
CA THR A 272 0.56 6.77 22.37
C THR A 272 -0.40 7.95 22.19
N TRP A 273 -1.39 7.83 21.29
CA TRP A 273 -2.29 8.93 20.95
C TRP A 273 -3.72 8.51 20.54
N GLN A 274 -3.98 7.20 20.47
CA GLN A 274 -5.31 6.65 20.25
C GLN A 274 -5.75 5.85 21.49
N ASP A 275 -6.97 6.09 21.96
CA ASP A 275 -7.55 5.40 23.12
C ASP A 275 -7.85 3.91 22.81
N ALA A 276 -8.11 3.59 21.55
CA ALA A 276 -8.36 2.24 21.07
C ALA A 276 -7.66 2.02 19.71
N LEU A 277 -7.00 0.87 19.60
CA LEU A 277 -6.42 0.45 18.32
C LEU A 277 -7.53 0.10 17.31
N PRO A 278 -7.29 0.34 16.02
CA PRO A 278 -8.16 -0.15 14.97
C PRO A 278 -8.34 -1.66 15.05
N PHE A 279 -9.56 -2.14 14.79
CA PHE A 279 -9.84 -3.58 14.78
C PHE A 279 -9.27 -4.24 13.52
N GLY A 280 -8.47 -5.29 13.71
CA GLY A 280 -7.81 -6.03 12.63
C GLY A 280 -6.51 -5.39 12.14
N ARG A 281 -5.66 -6.19 11.53
CA ARG A 281 -4.34 -5.82 11.01
C ARG A 281 -4.39 -5.70 9.49
N PRO A 282 -3.48 -4.95 8.82
CA PRO A 282 -3.53 -4.71 7.37
C PRO A 282 -3.05 -5.93 6.57
N LEU A 283 -3.87 -6.97 6.50
CA LEU A 283 -3.75 -8.13 5.58
C LEU A 283 -5.09 -8.40 4.93
N ALA A 284 -5.08 -8.79 3.65
CA ALA A 284 -6.28 -9.10 2.89
C ALA A 284 -6.97 -10.39 3.34
#